data_834ce11d40de904104cf98c9d98fb1d1
#
_entry.id   834ce11d40de904104cf98c9d98fb1d1
#
_cell.length_a   1.000
_cell.length_b   1.000
_cell.length_c   1.000
_cell.angle_alpha   90.00
_cell.angle_beta   90.00
_cell.angle_gamma   90.00
#
_symmetry.space_group_name_H-M   'P 1'
#
loop_
_entity.id
_entity.type
_entity.pdbx_description
1 polymer ?
#
loop_
_entity_poly.entity_id
_entity_poly.type
_entity_poly.pdbx_seq_one_letter_code
_entity_poly.pdbx_strand_id
1 'polypeptide(L)'
;MSFSTNQLSLFVLGTLGLTYPLHAAVNFEKQILPVIETKCLGCHKAPHMENGKLKKPKADLRLDAAWAMLKGAESGPSLVPGNLAKSYMYEVVTLPKDDDMFMPPKGDPLTADEIKLLKEWIENGADFGGWKGNMEGAPKENEPAKPAVVKVREHEVFYKKLEAGVKPADAALIDKAKAGGAQISTLKMDSPLLRADFLTGVSKCTDDSITVLLPLKEQIAQLDLGRTVITDAALKTVAQFPRLAELDLRQTKITDAGLGALTGLKNLQNLNLFGTEVTDAGVKQLAAIKSLETVTLFQTKATAASVKELTAAIPGIKVKLK
;
A
#
# COMPACT_ATOMS: atom_id res chain seq x y z
N MET A 1 8.32 67.52 54.10
CA MET A 1 8.46 66.06 54.32
C MET A 1 7.37 65.43 53.51
N SER A 2 7.77 64.86 52.32
CA SER A 2 6.84 64.35 51.33
C SER A 2 6.90 62.82 51.36
N PHE A 3 5.79 62.17 51.58
CA PHE A 3 5.70 60.69 51.44
C PHE A 3 5.07 60.35 50.11
N SER A 4 5.86 59.64 49.28
CA SER A 4 5.50 59.12 47.99
C SER A 4 4.75 57.79 48.19
N THR A 5 3.54 57.68 47.65
CA THR A 5 2.76 56.44 47.61
C THR A 5 3.08 55.67 46.32
N ASN A 6 3.64 54.52 46.53
CA ASN A 6 3.95 53.53 45.44
C ASN A 6 2.67 52.80 45.09
N GLN A 7 2.19 52.96 43.85
CA GLN A 7 1.11 52.13 43.30
C GLN A 7 1.69 50.83 42.71
N LEU A 8 1.30 49.70 43.30
CA LEU A 8 1.57 48.35 42.78
C LEU A 8 0.54 48.02 41.71
N SER A 9 0.96 48.05 40.45
CA SER A 9 0.13 47.56 39.35
C SER A 9 0.15 46.03 39.32
N LEU A 10 -0.98 45.39 39.59
CA LEU A 10 -1.21 43.96 39.44
C LEU A 10 -1.38 43.64 37.96
N PHE A 11 -0.38 43.02 37.35
CA PHE A 11 -0.54 42.39 36.02
C PHE A 11 -1.28 41.04 36.20
N VAL A 12 -2.53 41.01 35.79
CA VAL A 12 -3.29 39.78 35.65
C VAL A 12 -2.85 39.14 34.32
N LEU A 13 -2.00 38.11 34.38
CA LEU A 13 -1.76 37.25 33.26
C LEU A 13 -3.01 36.41 32.97
N GLY A 14 -3.78 36.81 31.97
CA GLY A 14 -4.85 36.00 31.40
C GLY A 14 -4.26 34.80 30.68
N THR A 15 -4.35 33.63 31.29
CA THR A 15 -4.11 32.36 30.60
C THR A 15 -5.25 32.13 29.58
N LEU A 16 -5.00 32.40 28.30
CA LEU A 16 -5.85 31.89 27.25
C LEU A 16 -5.76 30.36 27.27
N GLY A 17 -6.72 29.72 27.91
CA GLY A 17 -6.94 28.32 27.83
C GLY A 17 -7.34 27.97 26.38
N LEU A 18 -6.44 27.41 25.59
CA LEU A 18 -6.77 26.74 24.36
C LEU A 18 -7.65 25.54 24.72
N THR A 19 -8.95 25.69 24.65
CA THR A 19 -9.90 24.59 24.70
C THR A 19 -9.79 23.85 23.35
N TYR A 20 -8.95 22.83 23.32
CA TYR A 20 -9.05 21.82 22.26
C TYR A 20 -10.43 21.18 22.39
N PRO A 21 -11.22 21.07 21.30
CA PRO A 21 -12.45 20.32 21.37
C PRO A 21 -12.10 18.88 21.78
N LEU A 22 -12.60 18.42 22.92
CA LEU A 22 -12.59 17.01 23.29
C LEU A 22 -13.41 16.28 22.21
N HIS A 23 -12.76 15.72 21.22
CA HIS A 23 -13.41 14.75 20.38
C HIS A 23 -13.78 13.57 21.29
N ALA A 24 -15.07 13.22 21.30
CA ALA A 24 -15.53 12.06 22.06
C ALA A 24 -14.73 10.85 21.59
N ALA A 25 -14.08 10.15 22.52
CA ALA A 25 -13.28 8.97 22.19
C ALA A 25 -14.13 7.97 21.41
N VAL A 26 -13.56 7.41 20.32
CA VAL A 26 -14.25 6.41 19.51
C VAL A 26 -14.59 5.20 20.38
N ASN A 27 -15.86 4.84 20.43
CA ASN A 27 -16.33 3.68 21.18
C ASN A 27 -16.22 2.40 20.34
N PHE A 28 -15.38 1.47 20.76
CA PHE A 28 -15.11 0.25 20.02
C PHE A 28 -16.39 -0.57 19.76
N GLU A 29 -17.16 -0.89 20.81
CA GLU A 29 -18.32 -1.77 20.68
C GLU A 29 -19.42 -1.18 19.80
N LYS A 30 -19.58 0.14 19.80
CA LYS A 30 -20.66 0.81 19.06
C LYS A 30 -20.26 1.22 17.64
N GLN A 31 -18.97 1.48 17.39
CA GLN A 31 -18.55 2.12 16.15
C GLN A 31 -17.54 1.27 15.35
N ILE A 32 -16.64 0.52 16.00
CA ILE A 32 -15.62 -0.28 15.33
C ILE A 32 -16.04 -1.73 15.19
N LEU A 33 -16.56 -2.32 16.25
CA LEU A 33 -16.98 -3.74 16.25
C LEU A 33 -17.99 -4.06 15.15
N PRO A 34 -19.03 -3.26 14.87
CA PRO A 34 -19.97 -3.53 13.77
C PRO A 34 -19.28 -3.55 12.38
N VAL A 35 -18.26 -2.72 12.16
CA VAL A 35 -17.47 -2.72 10.92
C VAL A 35 -16.67 -4.02 10.81
N ILE A 36 -16.01 -4.44 11.89
CA ILE A 36 -15.25 -5.69 11.94
C ILE A 36 -16.17 -6.89 11.71
N GLU A 37 -17.32 -6.95 12.35
CA GLU A 37 -18.29 -8.04 12.22
C GLU A 37 -18.78 -8.19 10.78
N THR A 38 -19.12 -7.09 10.13
CA THR A 38 -19.70 -7.10 8.78
C THR A 38 -18.67 -7.26 7.67
N LYS A 39 -17.47 -6.68 7.83
CA LYS A 39 -16.46 -6.59 6.76
C LYS A 39 -15.31 -7.59 6.92
N CYS A 40 -15.02 -8.06 8.13
CA CYS A 40 -13.79 -8.80 8.43
C CYS A 40 -14.04 -10.24 8.92
N LEU A 41 -15.04 -10.47 9.80
CA LEU A 41 -15.21 -11.75 10.47
C LEU A 41 -15.66 -12.89 9.55
N GLY A 42 -16.11 -12.60 8.34
CA GLY A 42 -16.36 -13.63 7.33
C GLY A 42 -15.14 -14.50 7.04
N CYS A 43 -13.91 -13.90 7.17
CA CYS A 43 -12.65 -14.57 6.89
C CYS A 43 -11.72 -14.65 8.13
N HIS A 44 -11.88 -13.78 9.13
CA HIS A 44 -10.92 -13.56 10.21
C HIS A 44 -11.53 -13.83 11.61
N LYS A 45 -12.19 -14.98 11.78
CA LYS A 45 -12.70 -15.45 13.09
C LYS A 45 -12.11 -16.80 13.47
N ALA A 46 -12.28 -17.20 14.73
CA ALA A 46 -11.84 -18.50 15.23
C ALA A 46 -12.22 -19.65 14.30
N PRO A 47 -11.46 -20.76 14.30
CA PRO A 47 -11.81 -21.95 13.56
C PRO A 47 -13.24 -22.39 13.87
N HIS A 48 -14.04 -22.64 12.84
CA HIS A 48 -15.45 -23.02 13.00
C HIS A 48 -15.86 -24.00 11.91
N MET A 49 -16.94 -24.74 12.19
CA MET A 49 -17.52 -25.65 11.20
C MET A 49 -18.48 -24.88 10.29
N GLU A 50 -18.30 -25.00 8.98
CA GLU A 50 -19.19 -24.46 7.96
C GLU A 50 -19.44 -25.53 6.90
N ASN A 51 -20.71 -25.91 6.69
CA ASN A 51 -21.09 -26.95 5.73
C ASN A 51 -20.31 -28.27 5.92
N GLY A 52 -20.07 -28.68 7.17
CA GLY A 52 -19.33 -29.91 7.50
C GLY A 52 -17.82 -29.86 7.31
N LYS A 53 -17.25 -28.69 6.97
CA LYS A 53 -15.81 -28.48 6.81
C LYS A 53 -15.28 -27.49 7.84
N LEU A 54 -14.10 -27.80 8.40
CA LEU A 54 -13.42 -26.88 9.30
C LEU A 54 -12.84 -25.69 8.50
N LYS A 55 -13.34 -24.51 8.79
CA LYS A 55 -12.81 -23.24 8.29
C LYS A 55 -11.84 -22.65 9.30
N LYS A 56 -10.62 -22.36 8.85
CA LYS A 56 -9.61 -21.65 9.63
C LYS A 56 -9.58 -20.18 9.24
N PRO A 57 -9.18 -19.27 10.14
CA PRO A 57 -8.99 -17.87 9.81
C PRO A 57 -7.97 -17.71 8.68
N LYS A 58 -8.24 -16.82 7.76
CA LYS A 58 -7.29 -16.50 6.68
C LYS A 58 -6.04 -15.85 7.26
N ALA A 59 -4.86 -16.26 6.74
CA ALA A 59 -3.55 -15.81 7.22
C ALA A 59 -3.32 -16.01 8.74
N ASP A 60 -4.02 -16.98 9.36
CA ASP A 60 -4.07 -17.20 10.80
C ASP A 60 -4.40 -15.97 11.64
N LEU A 61 -4.98 -14.94 11.00
CA LEU A 61 -5.41 -13.70 11.63
C LEU A 61 -6.83 -13.84 12.19
N ARG A 62 -7.00 -13.54 13.46
CA ARG A 62 -8.31 -13.47 14.14
C ARG A 62 -8.61 -12.03 14.54
N LEU A 63 -9.80 -11.57 14.22
CA LEU A 63 -10.32 -10.26 14.58
C LEU A 63 -11.58 -10.35 15.45
N ASP A 64 -11.91 -11.55 15.94
CA ASP A 64 -13.05 -11.87 16.78
C ASP A 64 -12.74 -11.80 18.29
N ALA A 65 -11.57 -11.31 18.67
CA ALA A 65 -11.16 -11.09 20.06
C ALA A 65 -10.07 -10.03 20.18
N ALA A 66 -10.12 -9.24 21.25
CA ALA A 66 -9.15 -8.18 21.52
C ALA A 66 -7.71 -8.72 21.60
N TRP A 67 -7.50 -9.81 22.37
CA TRP A 67 -6.21 -10.46 22.50
C TRP A 67 -5.65 -10.94 21.16
N ALA A 68 -6.52 -11.42 20.27
CA ALA A 68 -6.11 -11.96 18.97
C ALA A 68 -5.76 -10.85 17.97
N MET A 69 -6.49 -9.73 17.99
CA MET A 69 -6.15 -8.52 17.22
C MET A 69 -4.76 -7.99 17.61
N LEU A 70 -4.47 -7.92 18.92
CA LEU A 70 -3.19 -7.46 19.44
C LEU A 70 -2.05 -8.45 19.15
N LYS A 71 -2.35 -9.77 19.19
CA LYS A 71 -1.39 -10.82 18.81
C LYS A 71 -1.02 -10.73 17.33
N GLY A 72 -2.01 -10.44 16.47
CA GLY A 72 -1.84 -10.41 15.02
C GLY A 72 -1.74 -11.79 14.36
N ALA A 73 -1.17 -11.83 13.16
CA ALA A 73 -0.97 -13.00 12.33
C ALA A 73 0.48 -13.54 12.41
N GLU A 74 0.76 -14.58 11.65
CA GLU A 74 2.15 -15.09 11.50
C GLU A 74 3.12 -14.02 10.96
N SER A 75 2.61 -13.11 10.13
CA SER A 75 3.37 -12.00 9.53
C SER A 75 3.64 -10.82 10.49
N GLY A 76 3.06 -10.84 11.70
CA GLY A 76 3.23 -9.79 12.71
C GLY A 76 1.92 -9.21 13.23
N PRO A 77 1.98 -8.15 14.06
CA PRO A 77 0.82 -7.53 14.66
C PRO A 77 -0.09 -6.91 13.60
N SER A 78 -1.38 -7.19 13.67
CA SER A 78 -2.37 -6.54 12.80
C SER A 78 -2.80 -5.18 13.34
N LEU A 79 -2.66 -4.97 14.66
CA LEU A 79 -3.04 -3.78 15.39
C LEU A 79 -1.94 -3.41 16.37
N VAL A 80 -1.45 -2.17 16.32
CA VAL A 80 -0.52 -1.60 17.30
C VAL A 80 -1.16 -0.35 17.90
N PRO A 81 -1.66 -0.43 19.14
CA PRO A 81 -2.32 0.71 19.80
C PRO A 81 -1.46 1.97 19.78
N GLY A 82 -2.06 3.10 19.43
CA GLY A 82 -1.38 4.39 19.33
C GLY A 82 -0.41 4.54 18.13
N ASN A 83 -0.31 3.52 17.27
CA ASN A 83 0.62 3.57 16.15
C ASN A 83 -0.02 3.10 14.83
N LEU A 84 -0.58 4.07 14.12
CA LEU A 84 -1.26 3.81 12.85
C LEU A 84 -0.33 3.21 11.79
N ALA A 85 0.90 3.72 11.69
CA ALA A 85 1.89 3.26 10.71
C ALA A 85 2.36 1.82 10.92
N LYS A 86 2.17 1.26 12.13
CA LYS A 86 2.47 -0.14 12.44
C LYS A 86 1.21 -1.02 12.51
N SER A 87 0.03 -0.44 12.33
CA SER A 87 -1.24 -1.15 12.35
C SER A 87 -1.63 -1.63 10.96
N TYR A 88 -1.23 -2.86 10.63
CA TYR A 88 -1.44 -3.42 9.30
C TYR A 88 -2.91 -3.50 8.88
N MET A 89 -3.82 -3.73 9.81
CA MET A 89 -5.24 -3.72 9.50
C MET A 89 -5.71 -2.39 8.91
N TYR A 90 -5.06 -1.26 9.29
CA TYR A 90 -5.36 0.03 8.70
C TYR A 90 -4.75 0.17 7.30
N GLU A 91 -3.52 -0.28 7.13
CA GLU A 91 -2.82 -0.23 5.85
C GLU A 91 -3.62 -0.96 4.76
N VAL A 92 -4.00 -2.23 4.99
CA VAL A 92 -4.65 -3.05 3.96
C VAL A 92 -6.05 -2.58 3.55
N VAL A 93 -6.76 -1.87 4.41
CA VAL A 93 -8.08 -1.29 4.07
C VAL A 93 -7.99 0.04 3.34
N THR A 94 -6.78 0.63 3.27
CA THR A 94 -6.51 1.91 2.59
C THR A 94 -5.71 1.76 1.30
N LEU A 95 -5.28 0.54 0.95
CA LEU A 95 -4.65 0.23 -0.33
C LEU A 95 -5.61 0.48 -1.51
N PRO A 96 -5.10 0.65 -2.72
CA PRO A 96 -5.91 0.62 -3.95
C PRO A 96 -6.69 -0.70 -4.06
N LYS A 97 -7.94 -0.65 -4.57
CA LYS A 97 -8.81 -1.84 -4.65
C LYS A 97 -8.28 -2.97 -5.52
N ASP A 98 -7.37 -2.68 -6.42
CA ASP A 98 -6.69 -3.61 -7.32
C ASP A 98 -5.35 -4.12 -6.78
N ASP A 99 -4.98 -3.72 -5.56
CA ASP A 99 -3.85 -4.28 -4.83
C ASP A 99 -4.22 -5.68 -4.29
N ASP A 100 -3.33 -6.66 -4.49
CA ASP A 100 -3.53 -8.06 -4.04
C ASP A 100 -3.71 -8.18 -2.50
N MET A 101 -3.24 -7.17 -1.76
CA MET A 101 -3.33 -7.12 -0.30
C MET A 101 -4.52 -6.31 0.20
N PHE A 102 -5.29 -5.68 -0.70
CA PHE A 102 -6.46 -4.89 -0.32
C PHE A 102 -7.49 -5.72 0.45
N MET A 103 -8.03 -5.15 1.54
CA MET A 103 -9.06 -5.79 2.37
C MET A 103 -10.31 -4.90 2.51
N PRO A 104 -11.48 -5.52 2.46
CA PRO A 104 -11.76 -6.93 2.16
C PRO A 104 -11.59 -7.25 0.67
N PRO A 105 -11.11 -8.45 0.30
CA PRO A 105 -10.91 -8.82 -1.11
C PRO A 105 -12.24 -9.13 -1.84
N LYS A 106 -13.33 -9.22 -1.09
CA LYS A 106 -14.70 -9.48 -1.60
C LYS A 106 -15.70 -8.69 -0.76
N GLY A 107 -16.78 -8.26 -1.40
CA GLY A 107 -17.81 -7.43 -0.78
C GLY A 107 -17.49 -5.94 -0.86
N ASP A 108 -18.22 -5.14 -0.08
CA ASP A 108 -18.05 -3.70 -0.08
C ASP A 108 -16.83 -3.28 0.75
N PRO A 109 -15.97 -2.41 0.21
CA PRO A 109 -14.86 -1.82 0.97
C PRO A 109 -15.37 -1.05 2.21
N LEU A 110 -14.46 -0.69 3.09
CA LEU A 110 -14.77 0.27 4.13
C LEU A 110 -15.09 1.62 3.49
N THR A 111 -16.09 2.31 4.03
CA THR A 111 -16.40 3.69 3.64
C THR A 111 -15.36 4.66 4.19
N ALA A 112 -15.31 5.87 3.66
CA ALA A 112 -14.41 6.92 4.16
C ALA A 112 -14.62 7.20 5.67
N ASP A 113 -15.87 7.16 6.15
CA ASP A 113 -16.20 7.37 7.55
C ASP A 113 -15.76 6.20 8.43
N GLU A 114 -15.90 4.95 7.95
CA GLU A 114 -15.42 3.74 8.65
C GLU A 114 -13.88 3.75 8.73
N ILE A 115 -13.19 4.14 7.68
CA ILE A 115 -11.72 4.31 7.66
C ILE A 115 -11.29 5.39 8.66
N LYS A 116 -12.00 6.52 8.69
CA LYS A 116 -11.74 7.61 9.62
C LYS A 116 -11.92 7.17 11.07
N LEU A 117 -13.00 6.48 11.38
CA LEU A 117 -13.26 5.92 12.73
C LEU A 117 -12.17 4.92 13.14
N LEU A 118 -11.78 4.02 12.23
CA LEU A 118 -10.72 3.05 12.48
C LEU A 118 -9.38 3.76 12.77
N LYS A 119 -9.05 4.80 11.99
CA LYS A 119 -7.87 5.64 12.21
C LYS A 119 -7.87 6.26 13.59
N GLU A 120 -8.93 7.00 13.92
CA GLU A 120 -9.06 7.71 15.20
C GLU A 120 -9.01 6.73 16.39
N TRP A 121 -9.64 5.56 16.28
CA TRP A 121 -9.58 4.53 17.30
C TRP A 121 -8.15 4.03 17.54
N ILE A 122 -7.41 3.72 16.47
CA ILE A 122 -6.03 3.23 16.57
C ILE A 122 -5.11 4.31 17.15
N GLU A 123 -5.18 5.55 16.65
CA GLU A 123 -4.35 6.67 17.11
C GLU A 123 -4.58 7.00 18.58
N ASN A 124 -5.81 6.82 19.08
CA ASN A 124 -6.17 7.03 20.48
C ASN A 124 -5.89 5.81 21.39
N GLY A 125 -5.08 4.85 20.92
CA GLY A 125 -4.62 3.74 21.75
C GLY A 125 -5.45 2.46 21.60
N ALA A 126 -6.36 2.40 20.64
CA ALA A 126 -7.18 1.21 20.32
C ALA A 126 -7.88 0.61 21.54
N ASP A 127 -8.56 1.45 22.33
CA ASP A 127 -9.31 1.01 23.51
C ASP A 127 -10.51 0.15 23.10
N PHE A 128 -10.57 -1.06 23.65
CA PHE A 128 -11.66 -2.00 23.42
C PHE A 128 -12.87 -1.82 24.36
N GLY A 129 -12.81 -0.88 25.30
CA GLY A 129 -13.91 -0.58 26.22
C GLY A 129 -14.32 -1.76 27.13
N GLY A 130 -13.44 -2.74 27.34
CA GLY A 130 -13.73 -3.95 28.10
C GLY A 130 -14.21 -5.13 27.26
N TRP A 131 -14.44 -4.96 25.97
CA TRP A 131 -14.77 -6.07 25.07
C TRP A 131 -13.59 -7.05 24.95
N LYS A 132 -13.85 -8.32 25.20
CA LYS A 132 -12.86 -9.41 25.12
C LYS A 132 -13.00 -10.25 23.87
N GLY A 133 -14.23 -10.39 23.37
CA GLY A 133 -14.56 -11.26 22.23
C GLY A 133 -14.39 -12.75 22.52
N ASN A 134 -14.08 -13.53 21.50
CA ASN A 134 -13.90 -14.98 21.62
C ASN A 134 -12.57 -15.33 22.30
N MET A 135 -12.65 -15.84 23.52
CA MET A 135 -11.48 -16.18 24.35
C MET A 135 -10.88 -17.56 24.04
N GLU A 136 -11.42 -18.31 23.08
CA GLU A 136 -10.84 -19.60 22.68
C GLU A 136 -9.41 -19.42 22.16
N GLY A 137 -8.44 -20.14 22.76
CA GLY A 137 -7.01 -20.03 22.44
C GLY A 137 -6.34 -18.77 22.99
N ALA A 138 -7.01 -18.02 23.87
CA ALA A 138 -6.36 -16.91 24.58
C ALA A 138 -5.17 -17.38 25.43
N PRO A 139 -4.08 -16.61 25.53
CA PRO A 139 -3.01 -16.89 26.47
C PRO A 139 -3.55 -16.99 27.91
N LYS A 140 -3.05 -17.92 28.70
CA LYS A 140 -3.36 -17.96 30.14
C LYS A 140 -2.79 -16.72 30.83
N GLU A 141 -3.48 -16.21 31.83
CA GLU A 141 -3.23 -14.91 32.51
C GLU A 141 -1.78 -14.70 33.01
N ASN A 142 -0.97 -15.77 33.10
CA ASN A 142 0.44 -15.74 33.56
C ASN A 142 1.46 -16.17 32.49
N GLU A 143 1.06 -16.35 31.23
CA GLU A 143 2.03 -16.58 30.16
C GLU A 143 2.48 -15.21 29.64
N PRO A 144 3.78 -14.84 29.76
CA PRO A 144 4.25 -13.62 29.15
C PRO A 144 3.93 -13.71 27.66
N ALA A 145 3.19 -12.72 27.14
CA ALA A 145 2.92 -12.61 25.72
C ALA A 145 4.26 -12.74 25.01
N LYS A 146 4.46 -13.83 24.24
CA LYS A 146 5.64 -13.93 23.37
C LYS A 146 5.62 -12.66 22.52
N PRO A 147 6.69 -11.86 22.57
CA PRO A 147 6.74 -10.67 21.72
C PRO A 147 6.45 -11.13 20.31
N ALA A 148 5.43 -10.53 19.69
CA ALA A 148 5.15 -10.77 18.28
C ALA A 148 6.48 -10.55 17.55
N VAL A 149 7.03 -11.59 16.97
CA VAL A 149 8.21 -11.45 16.10
C VAL A 149 7.68 -10.66 14.92
N VAL A 150 7.91 -9.35 14.93
CA VAL A 150 7.61 -8.49 13.79
C VAL A 150 8.54 -8.97 12.68
N LYS A 151 8.10 -9.94 11.88
CA LYS A 151 8.71 -10.18 10.58
C LYS A 151 8.42 -8.91 9.80
N VAL A 152 9.41 -8.02 9.78
CA VAL A 152 9.36 -6.84 8.92
C VAL A 152 9.19 -7.37 7.50
N ARG A 153 8.07 -7.06 6.88
CA ARG A 153 7.79 -7.56 5.53
C ARG A 153 8.80 -6.94 4.58
N GLU A 154 9.43 -7.77 3.77
CA GLU A 154 10.44 -7.31 2.79
C GLU A 154 9.90 -6.18 1.93
N HIS A 155 8.63 -6.27 1.54
CA HIS A 155 7.91 -5.24 0.82
C HIS A 155 7.84 -3.90 1.59
N GLU A 156 7.50 -3.90 2.89
CA GLU A 156 7.48 -2.66 3.70
C GLU A 156 8.86 -2.02 3.82
N VAL A 157 9.88 -2.85 4.03
CA VAL A 157 11.28 -2.37 4.07
C VAL A 157 11.67 -1.74 2.75
N PHE A 158 11.29 -2.37 1.65
CA PHE A 158 11.57 -1.87 0.31
C PHE A 158 10.91 -0.51 0.07
N TYR A 159 9.59 -0.38 0.26
CA TYR A 159 8.91 0.90 0.05
C TYR A 159 9.35 1.97 1.04
N LYS A 160 9.61 1.64 2.29
CA LYS A 160 10.21 2.59 3.25
C LYS A 160 11.58 3.09 2.81
N LYS A 161 12.40 2.22 2.23
CA LYS A 161 13.68 2.61 1.63
C LYS A 161 13.45 3.49 0.40
N LEU A 162 12.44 3.19 -0.41
CA LEU A 162 12.09 3.95 -1.60
C LEU A 162 11.56 5.34 -1.24
N GLU A 163 10.84 5.51 -0.14
CA GLU A 163 10.34 6.77 0.41
C GLU A 163 11.46 7.69 0.95
N ALA A 164 12.62 7.12 1.29
CA ALA A 164 13.67 7.87 1.94
C ALA A 164 14.14 9.07 1.11
N GLY A 165 14.03 10.28 1.69
CA GLY A 165 14.43 11.53 1.05
C GLY A 165 13.47 12.07 -0.02
N VAL A 166 12.33 11.40 -0.24
CA VAL A 166 11.30 11.89 -1.17
C VAL A 166 10.46 12.96 -0.47
N LYS A 167 10.29 14.10 -1.11
CA LYS A 167 9.35 15.12 -0.68
C LYS A 167 7.97 14.83 -1.28
N PRO A 168 6.88 15.09 -0.55
CA PRO A 168 5.54 15.03 -1.13
C PRO A 168 5.47 15.87 -2.41
N ALA A 169 4.71 15.39 -3.38
CA ALA A 169 4.52 16.10 -4.63
C ALA A 169 3.72 17.40 -4.40
N ASP A 170 4.04 18.43 -5.17
CA ASP A 170 3.24 19.64 -5.22
C ASP A 170 1.86 19.33 -5.81
N ALA A 171 0.79 19.79 -5.14
CA ALA A 171 -0.58 19.59 -5.58
C ALA A 171 -0.82 20.15 -7.00
N ALA A 172 -0.21 21.27 -7.36
CA ALA A 172 -0.35 21.86 -8.69
C ALA A 172 0.27 20.96 -9.78
N LEU A 173 1.35 20.23 -9.48
CA LEU A 173 1.94 19.25 -10.41
C LEU A 173 1.04 18.03 -10.58
N ILE A 174 0.42 17.57 -9.48
CA ILE A 174 -0.57 16.48 -9.52
C ILE A 174 -1.77 16.89 -10.36
N ASP A 175 -2.32 18.08 -10.15
CA ASP A 175 -3.47 18.58 -10.90
C ASP A 175 -3.14 18.76 -12.38
N LYS A 176 -1.92 19.21 -12.72
CA LYS A 176 -1.45 19.30 -14.10
C LYS A 176 -1.35 17.92 -14.75
N ALA A 177 -0.84 16.92 -14.04
CA ALA A 177 -0.78 15.55 -14.53
C ALA A 177 -2.18 14.97 -14.76
N LYS A 178 -3.13 15.22 -13.84
CA LYS A 178 -4.54 14.83 -13.99
C LYS A 178 -5.20 15.51 -15.18
N ALA A 179 -4.97 16.81 -15.39
CA ALA A 179 -5.46 17.54 -16.54
C ALA A 179 -4.90 16.98 -17.87
N GLY A 180 -3.69 16.41 -17.84
CA GLY A 180 -3.07 15.70 -18.96
C GLY A 180 -3.58 14.25 -19.16
N GLY A 181 -4.58 13.81 -18.38
CA GLY A 181 -5.24 12.52 -18.51
C GLY A 181 -4.74 11.41 -17.58
N ALA A 182 -3.73 11.68 -16.76
CA ALA A 182 -3.28 10.72 -15.77
C ALA A 182 -4.20 10.67 -14.55
N GLN A 183 -4.42 9.49 -14.00
CA GLN A 183 -4.97 9.32 -12.65
C GLN A 183 -3.80 9.21 -11.67
N ILE A 184 -3.81 10.00 -10.60
CA ILE A 184 -2.74 10.02 -9.60
C ILE A 184 -3.32 9.77 -8.23
N SER A 185 -2.76 8.80 -7.52
CA SER A 185 -3.07 8.49 -6.12
C SER A 185 -1.78 8.27 -5.31
N THR A 186 -1.84 8.44 -3.99
CA THR A 186 -0.76 8.01 -3.10
C THR A 186 -0.79 6.50 -2.91
N LEU A 187 0.36 5.86 -2.73
CA LEU A 187 0.43 4.40 -2.52
C LEU A 187 -0.22 3.99 -1.20
N LYS A 188 -0.08 4.82 -0.18
CA LYS A 188 -0.74 4.70 1.12
C LYS A 188 -0.94 6.09 1.71
N MET A 189 -1.75 6.19 2.74
CA MET A 189 -1.91 7.47 3.46
C MET A 189 -0.54 7.97 3.96
N ASP A 190 -0.30 9.26 3.77
CA ASP A 190 0.94 9.95 4.15
C ASP A 190 2.21 9.47 3.39
N SER A 191 2.09 8.60 2.38
CA SER A 191 3.23 8.25 1.53
C SER A 191 3.54 9.39 0.55
N PRO A 192 4.82 9.78 0.38
CA PRO A 192 5.21 10.69 -0.67
C PRO A 192 5.25 10.03 -2.05
N LEU A 193 5.14 8.67 -2.09
CA LEU A 193 5.17 7.93 -3.34
C LEU A 193 3.79 7.88 -3.97
N LEU A 194 3.79 7.89 -5.30
CA LEU A 194 2.59 7.97 -6.12
C LEU A 194 2.46 6.75 -7.03
N ARG A 195 1.21 6.37 -7.25
CA ARG A 195 0.77 5.57 -8.37
C ARG A 195 0.19 6.48 -9.43
N ALA A 196 0.52 6.21 -10.69
CA ALA A 196 -0.06 6.85 -11.85
C ALA A 196 -0.63 5.81 -12.81
N ASP A 197 -1.79 6.12 -13.42
CA ASP A 197 -2.39 5.31 -14.48
C ASP A 197 -3.11 6.18 -15.52
N PHE A 198 -3.49 5.58 -16.65
CA PHE A 198 -4.27 6.20 -17.73
C PHE A 198 -5.53 5.42 -18.04
N LEU A 199 -6.08 4.69 -17.08
CA LEU A 199 -7.18 3.74 -17.26
C LEU A 199 -8.48 4.40 -17.79
N THR A 200 -8.70 5.68 -17.52
CA THR A 200 -9.87 6.41 -18.02
C THR A 200 -9.75 6.90 -19.46
N GLY A 201 -8.56 6.83 -20.04
CA GLY A 201 -8.25 7.34 -21.37
C GLY A 201 -7.31 6.45 -22.18
N VAL A 202 -7.39 5.13 -22.01
CA VAL A 202 -6.43 4.15 -22.58
C VAL A 202 -6.20 4.32 -24.10
N SER A 203 -7.25 4.56 -24.87
CA SER A 203 -7.15 4.74 -26.33
C SER A 203 -6.54 6.08 -26.76
N LYS A 204 -6.41 7.04 -25.84
CA LYS A 204 -5.84 8.37 -26.07
C LYS A 204 -4.44 8.52 -25.48
N CYS A 205 -4.03 7.60 -24.62
CA CYS A 205 -2.70 7.64 -24.04
C CYS A 205 -1.67 7.15 -25.05
N THR A 206 -0.90 8.07 -25.60
CA THR A 206 0.21 7.86 -26.54
C THR A 206 1.56 7.99 -25.83
N ASP A 207 2.64 7.77 -26.56
CA ASP A 207 4.01 7.90 -26.03
C ASP A 207 4.28 9.29 -25.42
N ASP A 208 3.73 10.35 -26.02
CA ASP A 208 3.89 11.73 -25.53
C ASP A 208 3.07 12.00 -24.27
N SER A 209 1.97 11.29 -24.08
CA SER A 209 1.09 11.48 -22.92
C SER A 209 1.80 11.22 -21.59
N ILE A 210 2.81 10.34 -21.58
CA ILE A 210 3.54 9.98 -20.36
C ILE A 210 4.45 11.14 -19.88
N THR A 211 4.82 12.05 -20.79
CA THR A 211 5.70 13.17 -20.45
C THR A 211 5.12 14.11 -19.40
N VAL A 212 3.78 14.15 -19.27
CA VAL A 212 3.09 14.94 -18.23
C VAL A 212 3.47 14.49 -16.80
N LEU A 213 3.94 13.24 -16.64
CA LEU A 213 4.37 12.67 -15.37
C LEU A 213 5.81 13.03 -15.00
N LEU A 214 6.64 13.55 -15.91
CA LEU A 214 8.04 13.84 -15.66
C LEU A 214 8.29 14.80 -14.47
N PRO A 215 7.46 15.83 -14.23
CA PRO A 215 7.61 16.66 -13.03
C PRO A 215 7.44 15.90 -11.71
N LEU A 216 6.80 14.72 -11.75
CA LEU A 216 6.53 13.83 -10.60
C LEU A 216 7.45 12.61 -10.56
N LYS A 217 8.52 12.58 -11.37
CA LYS A 217 9.38 11.40 -11.56
C LYS A 217 10.01 10.87 -10.27
N GLU A 218 10.28 11.75 -9.30
CA GLU A 218 10.87 11.37 -8.02
C GLU A 218 9.83 10.71 -7.07
N GLN A 219 8.56 10.89 -7.32
CA GLN A 219 7.48 10.35 -6.49
C GLN A 219 6.84 9.11 -7.09
N ILE A 220 6.84 8.93 -8.42
CA ILE A 220 6.16 7.81 -9.07
C ILE A 220 6.91 6.50 -8.80
N ALA A 221 6.25 5.60 -8.08
CA ALA A 221 6.74 4.26 -7.79
C ALA A 221 5.93 3.16 -8.48
N GLN A 222 4.68 3.42 -8.86
CA GLN A 222 3.85 2.50 -9.63
C GLN A 222 3.27 3.22 -10.84
N LEU A 223 3.34 2.56 -12.01
CA LEU A 223 2.85 3.11 -13.28
C LEU A 223 2.10 2.03 -14.06
N ASP A 224 0.79 2.25 -14.26
CA ASP A 224 -0.05 1.39 -15.09
C ASP A 224 -0.32 2.08 -16.44
N LEU A 225 0.23 1.51 -17.50
CA LEU A 225 0.05 1.90 -18.90
C LEU A 225 -0.70 0.82 -19.69
N GLY A 226 -1.29 -0.14 -18.99
CA GLY A 226 -1.97 -1.27 -19.61
C GLY A 226 -3.10 -0.86 -20.55
N ARG A 227 -3.22 -1.57 -21.67
CA ARG A 227 -4.22 -1.36 -22.74
C ARG A 227 -4.13 -0.02 -23.47
N THR A 228 -3.12 0.80 -23.20
CA THR A 228 -2.90 2.06 -23.91
C THR A 228 -2.30 1.80 -25.32
N VAL A 229 -2.24 2.84 -26.13
CA VAL A 229 -1.69 2.74 -27.49
C VAL A 229 -0.19 3.07 -27.58
N ILE A 230 0.50 3.06 -26.41
CA ILE A 230 1.94 3.31 -26.34
C ILE A 230 2.75 2.29 -27.13
N THR A 231 3.94 2.73 -27.53
CA THR A 231 4.95 1.93 -28.25
C THR A 231 6.27 1.92 -27.47
N ASP A 232 7.29 1.29 -28.05
CA ASP A 232 8.66 1.25 -27.49
C ASP A 232 9.23 2.65 -27.20
N ALA A 233 8.77 3.69 -27.89
CA ALA A 233 9.22 5.06 -27.68
C ALA A 233 8.86 5.58 -26.29
N ALA A 234 7.71 5.18 -25.73
CA ALA A 234 7.29 5.50 -24.37
C ALA A 234 8.31 5.06 -23.31
N LEU A 235 8.99 3.92 -23.51
CA LEU A 235 9.87 3.35 -22.51
C LEU A 235 11.12 4.20 -22.25
N LYS A 236 11.49 5.10 -23.19
CA LYS A 236 12.53 6.11 -22.96
C LYS A 236 12.13 7.14 -21.91
N THR A 237 10.84 7.49 -21.87
CA THR A 237 10.27 8.36 -20.82
C THR A 237 10.13 7.60 -19.51
N VAL A 238 9.63 6.36 -19.55
CA VAL A 238 9.48 5.48 -18.37
C VAL A 238 10.82 5.24 -17.69
N ALA A 239 11.91 5.10 -18.44
CA ALA A 239 13.26 4.93 -17.89
C ALA A 239 13.75 6.11 -17.02
N GLN A 240 13.07 7.26 -17.06
CA GLN A 240 13.42 8.44 -16.26
C GLN A 240 12.80 8.45 -14.86
N PHE A 241 12.00 7.44 -14.49
CA PHE A 241 11.38 7.31 -13.17
C PHE A 241 12.27 6.48 -12.22
N PRO A 242 13.17 7.11 -11.43
CA PRO A 242 14.23 6.40 -10.71
C PRO A 242 13.69 5.51 -9.57
N ARG A 243 12.46 5.75 -9.11
CA ARG A 243 11.83 5.03 -8.01
C ARG A 243 10.76 4.04 -8.48
N LEU A 244 10.65 3.84 -9.79
CA LEU A 244 9.65 2.92 -10.35
C LEU A 244 9.91 1.50 -9.86
N ALA A 245 8.94 0.96 -9.11
CA ALA A 245 8.95 -0.38 -8.54
C ALA A 245 8.02 -1.33 -9.30
N GLU A 246 6.91 -0.80 -9.82
CA GLU A 246 5.91 -1.57 -10.55
C GLU A 246 5.56 -0.89 -11.86
N LEU A 247 5.59 -1.68 -12.94
CA LEU A 247 5.27 -1.23 -14.29
C LEU A 247 4.32 -2.22 -14.96
N ASP A 248 3.13 -1.74 -15.31
CA ASP A 248 2.18 -2.52 -16.09
C ASP A 248 2.14 -2.01 -17.55
N LEU A 249 2.48 -2.90 -18.48
CA LEU A 249 2.52 -2.69 -19.93
C LEU A 249 1.58 -3.67 -20.65
N ARG A 250 0.67 -4.31 -19.92
CA ARG A 250 -0.22 -5.33 -20.52
C ARG A 250 -0.98 -4.80 -21.73
N GLN A 251 -1.07 -5.63 -22.76
CA GLN A 251 -1.86 -5.32 -23.97
C GLN A 251 -1.49 -3.96 -24.62
N THR A 252 -0.21 -3.62 -24.62
CA THR A 252 0.36 -2.46 -25.33
C THR A 252 1.15 -2.92 -26.57
N LYS A 253 1.63 -1.97 -27.37
CA LYS A 253 2.44 -2.26 -28.57
C LYS A 253 3.95 -2.35 -28.27
N ILE A 254 4.29 -2.79 -27.08
CA ILE A 254 5.69 -2.97 -26.67
C ILE A 254 6.25 -4.23 -27.32
N THR A 255 7.49 -4.11 -27.82
CA THR A 255 8.27 -5.17 -28.42
C THR A 255 9.62 -5.33 -27.70
N ASP A 256 10.45 -6.25 -28.18
CA ASP A 256 11.83 -6.44 -27.65
C ASP A 256 12.68 -5.17 -27.72
N ALA A 257 12.45 -4.32 -28.73
CA ALA A 257 13.27 -3.12 -28.98
C ALA A 257 13.16 -2.09 -27.85
N GLY A 258 11.99 -2.02 -27.17
CA GLY A 258 11.78 -1.07 -26.08
C GLY A 258 12.38 -1.52 -24.75
N LEU A 259 12.48 -2.84 -24.49
CA LEU A 259 12.82 -3.36 -23.17
C LEU A 259 14.23 -2.97 -22.71
N GLY A 260 15.16 -2.75 -23.65
CA GLY A 260 16.50 -2.27 -23.33
C GLY A 260 16.53 -0.95 -22.56
N ALA A 261 15.54 -0.07 -22.78
CA ALA A 261 15.44 1.20 -22.05
C ALA A 261 15.22 1.01 -20.55
N LEU A 262 14.56 -0.09 -20.13
CA LEU A 262 14.21 -0.36 -18.73
C LEU A 262 15.40 -0.87 -17.90
N THR A 263 16.52 -1.24 -18.52
CA THR A 263 17.67 -1.89 -17.83
C THR A 263 18.33 -0.99 -16.79
N GLY A 264 18.10 0.33 -16.84
CA GLY A 264 18.55 1.32 -15.85
C GLY A 264 17.69 1.43 -14.60
N LEU A 265 16.50 0.81 -14.57
CA LEU A 265 15.56 0.92 -13.45
C LEU A 265 15.95 -0.03 -12.31
N LYS A 266 16.72 0.51 -11.34
CA LYS A 266 17.31 -0.26 -10.24
C LYS A 266 16.30 -0.70 -9.16
N ASN A 267 15.10 -0.15 -9.17
CA ASN A 267 14.06 -0.43 -8.18
C ASN A 267 12.88 -1.21 -8.76
N LEU A 268 12.88 -1.54 -10.07
CA LEU A 268 11.77 -2.22 -10.72
C LEU A 268 11.70 -3.69 -10.25
N GLN A 269 10.67 -4.01 -9.47
CA GLN A 269 10.41 -5.34 -8.92
C GLN A 269 9.35 -6.10 -9.72
N ASN A 270 8.30 -5.40 -10.17
CA ASN A 270 7.17 -6.04 -10.85
C ASN A 270 7.00 -5.47 -12.26
N LEU A 271 7.05 -6.35 -13.25
CA LEU A 271 6.86 -6.00 -14.65
C LEU A 271 5.78 -6.88 -15.29
N ASN A 272 4.71 -6.25 -15.77
CA ASN A 272 3.63 -6.94 -16.47
C ASN A 272 3.71 -6.66 -17.96
N LEU A 273 3.98 -7.71 -18.74
CA LEU A 273 4.07 -7.70 -20.20
C LEU A 273 2.97 -8.56 -20.86
N PHE A 274 1.88 -8.87 -20.11
CA PHE A 274 0.78 -9.68 -20.62
C PHE A 274 0.28 -9.17 -21.98
N GLY A 275 0.20 -10.05 -22.98
CA GLY A 275 -0.37 -9.72 -24.28
C GLY A 275 0.41 -8.70 -25.10
N THR A 276 1.71 -8.50 -24.81
CA THR A 276 2.62 -7.69 -25.64
C THR A 276 3.31 -8.53 -26.72
N GLU A 277 4.02 -7.88 -27.66
CA GLU A 277 4.73 -8.53 -28.76
C GLU A 277 6.14 -9.04 -28.38
N VAL A 278 6.44 -9.14 -27.09
CA VAL A 278 7.76 -9.55 -26.56
C VAL A 278 8.04 -11.02 -26.89
N THR A 279 9.28 -11.29 -27.33
CA THR A 279 9.81 -12.61 -27.64
C THR A 279 10.91 -13.01 -26.65
N ASP A 280 11.52 -14.17 -26.88
CA ASP A 280 12.69 -14.64 -26.09
C ASP A 280 13.85 -13.64 -26.09
N ALA A 281 14.04 -12.88 -27.17
CA ALA A 281 15.09 -11.86 -27.28
C ALA A 281 14.85 -10.71 -26.31
N GLY A 282 13.60 -10.27 -26.15
CA GLY A 282 13.23 -9.25 -25.17
C GLY A 282 13.37 -9.75 -23.73
N VAL A 283 12.89 -10.98 -23.44
CA VAL A 283 13.04 -11.57 -22.09
C VAL A 283 14.51 -11.66 -21.67
N LYS A 284 15.41 -11.97 -22.59
CA LYS A 284 16.86 -12.01 -22.32
C LYS A 284 17.41 -10.66 -21.86
N GLN A 285 16.88 -9.53 -22.36
CA GLN A 285 17.30 -8.20 -21.94
C GLN A 285 16.90 -7.92 -20.48
N LEU A 286 15.77 -8.47 -20.00
CA LEU A 286 15.29 -8.33 -18.63
C LEU A 286 16.28 -8.89 -17.60
N ALA A 287 17.15 -9.82 -17.99
CA ALA A 287 18.20 -10.37 -17.12
C ALA A 287 19.17 -9.31 -16.56
N ALA A 288 19.24 -8.11 -17.17
CA ALA A 288 20.01 -6.98 -16.67
C ALA A 288 19.35 -6.26 -15.49
N ILE A 289 18.03 -6.40 -15.30
CA ILE A 289 17.27 -5.74 -14.23
C ILE A 289 17.25 -6.65 -13.00
N LYS A 290 18.31 -6.59 -12.19
CA LYS A 290 18.52 -7.50 -11.04
C LYS A 290 17.54 -7.32 -9.90
N SER A 291 16.78 -6.23 -9.90
CA SER A 291 15.72 -5.94 -8.91
C SER A 291 14.41 -6.66 -9.21
N LEU A 292 14.24 -7.29 -10.37
CA LEU A 292 13.00 -7.96 -10.73
C LEU A 292 12.71 -9.15 -9.81
N GLU A 293 11.50 -9.15 -9.24
CA GLU A 293 10.95 -10.22 -8.43
C GLU A 293 9.83 -10.97 -9.16
N THR A 294 9.03 -10.23 -9.95
CA THR A 294 7.93 -10.83 -10.70
C THR A 294 7.88 -10.30 -12.13
N VAL A 295 7.75 -11.20 -13.11
CA VAL A 295 7.50 -10.86 -14.52
C VAL A 295 6.31 -11.67 -15.05
N THR A 296 5.33 -10.99 -15.64
CA THR A 296 4.19 -11.63 -16.30
C THR A 296 4.40 -11.61 -17.80
N LEU A 297 4.49 -12.80 -18.42
CA LEU A 297 4.72 -13.03 -19.86
C LEU A 297 3.56 -13.80 -20.52
N PHE A 298 2.42 -13.91 -19.84
CA PHE A 298 1.26 -14.62 -20.39
C PHE A 298 0.78 -13.95 -21.69
N GLN A 299 0.43 -14.72 -22.70
CA GLN A 299 0.05 -14.24 -24.05
C GLN A 299 1.12 -13.36 -24.75
N THR A 300 2.39 -13.52 -24.43
CA THR A 300 3.51 -13.02 -25.27
C THR A 300 4.01 -14.09 -26.22
N LYS A 301 5.04 -13.77 -27.00
CA LYS A 301 5.75 -14.73 -27.86
C LYS A 301 6.95 -15.38 -27.16
N ALA A 302 7.11 -15.15 -25.84
CA ALA A 302 8.16 -15.76 -25.03
C ALA A 302 7.91 -17.27 -24.83
N THR A 303 8.97 -18.04 -24.73
CA THR A 303 8.93 -19.49 -24.54
C THR A 303 9.48 -19.91 -23.18
N ALA A 304 9.27 -21.17 -22.80
CA ALA A 304 9.84 -21.73 -21.57
C ALA A 304 11.38 -21.71 -21.58
N ALA A 305 12.04 -21.65 -22.74
CA ALA A 305 13.50 -21.55 -22.83
C ALA A 305 14.00 -20.21 -22.27
N SER A 306 13.41 -19.10 -22.70
CA SER A 306 13.78 -17.76 -22.18
C SER A 306 13.45 -17.58 -20.70
N VAL A 307 12.35 -18.19 -20.21
CA VAL A 307 12.01 -18.20 -18.79
C VAL A 307 13.10 -18.91 -17.97
N LYS A 308 13.59 -20.07 -18.46
CA LYS A 308 14.68 -20.80 -17.81
C LYS A 308 15.96 -19.96 -17.74
N GLU A 309 16.32 -19.27 -18.82
CA GLU A 309 17.48 -18.37 -18.87
C GLU A 309 17.32 -17.19 -17.89
N LEU A 310 16.14 -16.56 -17.87
CA LEU A 310 15.84 -15.44 -16.94
C LEU A 310 15.91 -15.89 -15.48
N THR A 311 15.34 -17.05 -15.14
CA THR A 311 15.37 -17.60 -13.78
C THR A 311 16.79 -17.95 -13.33
N ALA A 312 17.63 -18.41 -14.26
CA ALA A 312 19.05 -18.66 -13.98
C ALA A 312 19.82 -17.35 -13.76
N ALA A 313 19.47 -16.28 -14.50
CA ALA A 313 20.12 -14.96 -14.39
C ALA A 313 19.69 -14.15 -13.17
N ILE A 314 18.45 -14.36 -12.67
CA ILE A 314 17.86 -13.70 -11.51
C ILE A 314 17.29 -14.80 -10.60
N PRO A 315 18.08 -15.34 -9.65
CA PRO A 315 17.61 -16.37 -8.73
C PRO A 315 16.45 -15.87 -7.86
N GLY A 316 15.37 -16.65 -7.79
CA GLY A 316 14.17 -16.29 -6.99
C GLY A 316 13.09 -15.51 -7.75
N ILE A 317 13.34 -15.06 -8.98
CA ILE A 317 12.33 -14.38 -9.78
C ILE A 317 11.12 -15.29 -10.06
N LYS A 318 9.93 -14.73 -9.94
CA LYS A 318 8.67 -15.39 -10.27
C LYS A 318 8.26 -15.01 -11.69
N VAL A 319 8.22 -15.98 -12.61
CA VAL A 319 7.81 -15.74 -14.00
C VAL A 319 6.47 -16.42 -14.27
N LYS A 320 5.47 -15.64 -14.68
CA LYS A 320 4.13 -16.11 -15.05
C LYS A 320 4.06 -16.21 -16.58
N LEU A 321 4.17 -17.42 -17.14
CA LEU A 321 4.16 -17.65 -18.60
C LEU A 321 2.84 -18.26 -19.10
N LYS A 322 2.10 -19.00 -18.25
CA LYS A 322 0.82 -19.70 -18.56
C LYS A 322 -0.14 -19.54 -17.41
#